data_9b5c47bfef76833ee084b53aeb759fdf
#
_entry.id   9b5c47bfef76833ee084b53aeb759fdf
#
_cell.length_a   1.000
_cell.length_b   1.000
_cell.length_c   1.000
_cell.angle_alpha   90.00
_cell.angle_beta   90.00
_cell.angle_gamma   90.00
#
_symmetry.space_group_name_H-M   'P 1'
#
loop_
_entity.id
_entity.type
_entity.pdbx_description
1 polymer ?
#
loop_
_entity_poly.entity_id
_entity_poly.type
_entity_poly.pdbx_seq_one_letter_code
_entity_poly.pdbx_strand_id
1 'polypeptide(L)'
;AASDVYKRQKMDKILTGKYTAIPCFVAIMAAVFWLTFNVIGAALSDLLDMGISALTNLVDSALTSWNVNSVIHSLVIDGIFNGVGSVLSFLPVIVTLFFFLSILEDSGYMARVAFVMDKLLRKIGLSGRSIVPMLVGFGCTVPGVMASRTLPSERDRKMTILLTPFMSCSAKLPIYAFFTAAFFPKQG
;
A
#
# COMPACT_ATOMS: atom_id res chain seq x y z
N ALA A 1 -23.33 2.25 27.14
CA ALA A 1 -22.02 2.68 27.67
C ALA A 1 -21.26 1.54 28.37
N ALA A 2 -21.86 0.86 29.39
CA ALA A 2 -21.18 -0.23 30.13
C ALA A 2 -20.90 -1.48 29.26
N SER A 3 -21.83 -1.86 28.38
CA SER A 3 -21.69 -3.00 27.49
C SER A 3 -20.58 -2.80 26.43
N ASP A 4 -20.37 -1.57 26.00
CA ASP A 4 -19.32 -1.24 25.02
C ASP A 4 -17.94 -1.25 25.66
N VAL A 5 -17.83 -0.81 26.91
CA VAL A 5 -16.60 -0.88 27.69
C VAL A 5 -16.20 -2.34 27.94
N TYR A 6 -17.18 -3.19 28.28
CA TYR A 6 -16.94 -4.62 28.52
C TYR A 6 -16.54 -5.36 27.24
N LYS A 7 -17.19 -5.08 26.12
CA LYS A 7 -16.80 -5.63 24.79
C LYS A 7 -15.40 -5.19 24.38
N ARG A 8 -15.07 -3.90 24.57
CA ARG A 8 -13.73 -3.36 24.30
C ARG A 8 -12.67 -4.04 25.17
N GLN A 9 -12.95 -4.21 26.46
CA GLN A 9 -12.02 -4.86 27.39
C GLN A 9 -11.80 -6.35 27.07
N LYS A 10 -12.81 -7.06 26.59
CA LYS A 10 -12.70 -8.46 26.18
C LYS A 10 -11.92 -8.60 24.87
N MET A 11 -12.17 -7.69 23.91
CA MET A 11 -11.37 -7.61 22.68
C MET A 11 -9.92 -7.23 22.97
N ASP A 12 -9.68 -6.30 23.91
CA ASP A 12 -8.34 -5.91 24.33
C ASP A 12 -7.54 -7.06 24.89
N LYS A 13 -8.18 -7.90 25.70
CA LYS A 13 -7.52 -9.07 26.30
C LYS A 13 -7.09 -10.13 25.28
N ILE A 14 -7.79 -10.23 24.15
CA ILE A 14 -7.46 -11.14 23.06
C ILE A 14 -6.40 -10.51 22.16
N LEU A 15 -6.58 -9.22 21.81
CA LEU A 15 -5.71 -8.47 20.87
C LEU A 15 -4.35 -8.07 21.47
N THR A 16 -4.25 -7.91 22.80
CA THR A 16 -3.00 -7.55 23.52
C THR A 16 -2.39 -8.70 24.32
N GLY A 17 -2.93 -9.92 24.19
CA GLY A 17 -2.37 -11.12 24.81
C GLY A 17 -0.92 -11.38 24.37
N LYS A 18 -0.03 -11.68 25.32
CA LYS A 18 1.43 -11.83 25.14
C LYS A 18 1.84 -12.74 23.97
N TYR A 19 1.02 -13.74 23.63
CA TYR A 19 1.27 -14.71 22.56
C TYR A 19 0.30 -14.61 21.38
N THR A 20 -0.87 -13.98 21.56
CA THR A 20 -1.93 -13.88 20.56
C THR A 20 -1.90 -12.56 19.78
N ALA A 21 -1.23 -11.54 20.31
CA ALA A 21 -1.19 -10.21 19.69
C ALA A 21 -0.49 -10.22 18.32
N ILE A 22 0.67 -10.88 18.21
CA ILE A 22 1.46 -10.92 16.97
C ILE A 22 0.76 -11.71 15.87
N PRO A 23 0.29 -12.98 16.11
CA PRO A 23 -0.42 -13.71 15.06
C PRO A 23 -1.76 -13.08 14.67
N CYS A 24 -2.48 -12.49 15.63
CA CYS A 24 -3.71 -11.75 15.33
C CYS A 24 -3.44 -10.51 14.46
N PHE A 25 -2.36 -9.78 14.78
CA PHE A 25 -1.91 -8.65 13.98
C PHE A 25 -1.57 -9.06 12.54
N VAL A 26 -0.76 -10.11 12.37
CA VAL A 26 -0.39 -10.62 11.05
C VAL A 26 -1.63 -11.08 10.29
N ALA A 27 -2.58 -11.75 10.94
CA ALA A 27 -3.83 -12.21 10.33
C ALA A 27 -4.71 -11.03 9.85
N ILE A 28 -4.87 -9.99 10.66
CA ILE A 28 -5.64 -8.79 10.31
C ILE A 28 -4.97 -8.05 9.14
N MET A 29 -3.66 -7.85 9.20
CA MET A 29 -2.93 -7.18 8.12
C MET A 29 -2.98 -8.00 6.83
N ALA A 30 -2.79 -9.32 6.91
CA ALA A 30 -2.93 -10.20 5.75
C ALA A 30 -4.32 -10.16 5.15
N ALA A 31 -5.38 -10.14 5.97
CA ALA A 31 -6.76 -10.02 5.53
C ALA A 31 -7.03 -8.67 4.83
N VAL A 32 -6.54 -7.57 5.41
CA VAL A 32 -6.65 -6.22 4.81
C VAL A 32 -5.93 -6.16 3.46
N PHE A 33 -4.70 -6.63 3.38
CA PHE A 33 -3.96 -6.66 2.12
C PHE A 33 -4.63 -7.58 1.09
N TRP A 34 -5.05 -8.77 1.50
CA TRP A 34 -5.73 -9.70 0.60
C TRP A 34 -7.04 -9.10 0.05
N LEU A 35 -7.84 -8.47 0.90
CA LEU A 35 -9.09 -7.83 0.51
C LEU A 35 -8.84 -6.64 -0.44
N THR A 36 -7.82 -5.84 -0.13
CA THR A 36 -7.43 -4.68 -0.93
C THR A 36 -6.97 -5.09 -2.33
N PHE A 37 -6.10 -6.10 -2.43
CA PHE A 37 -5.50 -6.46 -3.73
C PHE A 37 -6.36 -7.41 -4.55
N ASN A 38 -7.06 -8.38 -3.92
CA ASN A 38 -7.78 -9.43 -4.65
C ASN A 38 -9.27 -9.18 -4.82
N VAL A 39 -9.90 -8.37 -3.98
CA VAL A 39 -11.36 -8.19 -4.03
C VAL A 39 -11.70 -6.79 -4.54
N ILE A 40 -11.47 -5.79 -3.74
CA ILE A 40 -11.94 -4.41 -4.03
C ILE A 40 -11.01 -3.72 -5.03
N GLY A 41 -9.70 -3.79 -4.79
CA GLY A 41 -8.70 -3.17 -5.66
C GLY A 41 -8.72 -3.76 -7.06
N ALA A 42 -8.78 -5.10 -7.18
CA ALA A 42 -8.87 -5.77 -8.47
C ALA A 42 -10.15 -5.38 -9.23
N ALA A 43 -11.32 -5.45 -8.60
CA ALA A 43 -12.59 -5.10 -9.23
C ALA A 43 -12.64 -3.64 -9.71
N LEU A 44 -12.12 -2.70 -8.91
CA LEU A 44 -12.06 -1.30 -9.30
C LEU A 44 -11.01 -1.04 -10.41
N SER A 45 -9.87 -1.72 -10.34
CA SER A 45 -8.85 -1.64 -11.41
C SER A 45 -9.38 -2.16 -12.73
N ASP A 46 -10.05 -3.31 -12.73
CA ASP A 46 -10.65 -3.90 -13.93
C ASP A 46 -11.71 -2.96 -14.55
N LEU A 47 -12.52 -2.32 -13.72
CA LEU A 47 -13.50 -1.33 -14.18
C LEU A 47 -12.83 -0.11 -14.83
N LEU A 48 -11.76 0.40 -14.23
CA LEU A 48 -10.99 1.51 -14.80
C LEU A 48 -10.26 1.10 -16.08
N ASP A 49 -9.67 -0.08 -16.11
CA ASP A 49 -8.99 -0.61 -17.30
C ASP A 49 -9.95 -0.79 -18.47
N MET A 50 -11.19 -1.22 -18.21
CA MET A 50 -12.25 -1.27 -19.23
C MET A 50 -12.58 0.14 -19.76
N GLY A 51 -12.67 1.14 -18.89
CA GLY A 51 -12.90 2.53 -19.27
C GLY A 51 -11.73 3.12 -20.08
N ILE A 52 -10.48 2.88 -19.64
CA ILE A 52 -9.28 3.34 -20.34
C ILE A 52 -9.16 2.65 -21.70
N SER A 53 -9.44 1.36 -21.80
CA SER A 53 -9.41 0.61 -23.05
C SER A 53 -10.45 1.12 -24.03
N ALA A 54 -11.66 1.47 -23.58
CA ALA A 54 -12.70 2.07 -24.41
C ALA A 54 -12.26 3.43 -24.95
N LEU A 55 -11.65 4.29 -24.10
CA LEU A 55 -11.10 5.59 -24.52
C LEU A 55 -9.94 5.40 -25.51
N THR A 56 -9.06 4.46 -25.27
CA THR A 56 -7.93 4.16 -26.16
C THR A 56 -8.42 3.73 -27.53
N ASN A 57 -9.43 2.85 -27.61
CA ASN A 57 -10.04 2.40 -28.86
C ASN A 57 -10.72 3.53 -29.64
N LEU A 58 -11.37 4.47 -28.93
CA LEU A 58 -11.96 5.67 -29.56
C LEU A 58 -10.90 6.58 -30.17
N VAL A 59 -9.81 6.81 -29.44
CA VAL A 59 -8.69 7.65 -29.93
C VAL A 59 -7.95 6.95 -31.07
N ASP A 60 -7.75 5.63 -30.98
CA ASP A 60 -7.13 4.81 -32.02
C ASP A 60 -7.91 4.91 -33.35
N SER A 61 -9.23 4.73 -33.28
CA SER A 61 -10.09 4.85 -34.46
C SER A 61 -10.11 6.28 -35.04
N ALA A 62 -10.04 7.32 -34.19
CA ALA A 62 -9.95 8.71 -34.64
C ALA A 62 -8.60 9.01 -35.33
N LEU A 63 -7.49 8.55 -34.73
CA LEU A 63 -6.13 8.71 -35.31
C LEU A 63 -5.99 7.96 -36.64
N THR A 64 -6.56 6.77 -36.73
CA THR A 64 -6.55 5.96 -37.96
C THR A 64 -7.37 6.65 -39.07
N SER A 65 -8.52 7.26 -38.76
CA SER A 65 -9.35 7.98 -39.73
C SER A 65 -8.67 9.25 -40.24
N TRP A 66 -7.78 9.86 -39.49
CA TRP A 66 -7.01 11.05 -39.88
C TRP A 66 -5.69 10.73 -40.61
N ASN A 67 -5.41 9.44 -40.86
CA ASN A 67 -4.18 8.99 -41.56
C ASN A 67 -2.88 9.56 -40.93
N VAL A 68 -2.83 9.60 -39.61
CA VAL A 68 -1.68 10.14 -38.88
C VAL A 68 -0.47 9.23 -39.04
N ASN A 69 0.71 9.81 -39.09
CA ASN A 69 1.95 9.08 -39.26
C ASN A 69 2.09 8.00 -38.17
N SER A 70 2.48 6.79 -38.55
CA SER A 70 2.61 5.61 -37.67
C SER A 70 3.43 5.85 -36.41
N VAL A 71 4.45 6.73 -36.48
CA VAL A 71 5.30 7.09 -35.33
C VAL A 71 4.51 7.91 -34.30
N ILE A 72 3.68 8.87 -34.75
CA ILE A 72 2.85 9.68 -33.86
C ILE A 72 1.75 8.84 -33.26
N HIS A 73 1.15 7.93 -34.03
CA HIS A 73 0.14 7.00 -33.58
C HIS A 73 0.68 6.11 -32.43
N SER A 74 1.82 5.45 -32.61
CA SER A 74 2.39 4.62 -31.56
C SER A 74 2.88 5.42 -30.35
N LEU A 75 3.38 6.64 -30.54
CA LEU A 75 3.76 7.52 -29.43
C LEU A 75 2.56 7.90 -28.55
N VAL A 76 1.41 8.20 -29.16
CA VAL A 76 0.20 8.55 -28.41
C VAL A 76 -0.41 7.34 -27.72
N ILE A 77 -0.60 6.23 -28.44
CA ILE A 77 -1.26 5.05 -27.90
C ILE A 77 -0.35 4.35 -26.87
N ASP A 78 0.88 4.03 -27.25
CA ASP A 78 1.79 3.26 -26.40
C ASP A 78 2.45 4.14 -25.32
N GLY A 79 2.81 5.38 -25.65
CA GLY A 79 3.44 6.27 -24.70
C GLY A 79 2.45 6.88 -23.71
N ILE A 80 1.42 7.58 -24.21
CA ILE A 80 0.52 8.35 -23.35
C ILE A 80 -0.55 7.43 -22.75
N PHE A 81 -1.33 6.72 -23.58
CA PHE A 81 -2.46 5.94 -23.06
C PHE A 81 -2.02 4.74 -22.24
N ASN A 82 -1.05 3.97 -22.68
CA ASN A 82 -0.55 2.85 -21.88
C ASN A 82 0.20 3.32 -20.64
N GLY A 83 1.01 4.38 -20.74
CA GLY A 83 1.75 4.92 -19.60
C GLY A 83 0.83 5.53 -18.54
N VAL A 84 -0.07 6.42 -18.92
CA VAL A 84 -1.04 7.05 -17.99
C VAL A 84 -2.05 6.01 -17.50
N GLY A 85 -2.52 5.12 -18.37
CA GLY A 85 -3.44 4.04 -18.01
C GLY A 85 -2.86 3.15 -16.93
N SER A 86 -1.60 2.72 -17.08
CA SER A 86 -0.90 1.92 -16.07
C SER A 86 -0.85 2.60 -14.69
N VAL A 87 -0.61 3.91 -14.64
CA VAL A 87 -0.62 4.66 -13.37
C VAL A 87 -2.02 4.76 -12.79
N LEU A 88 -3.02 5.03 -13.63
CA LEU A 88 -4.42 5.15 -13.20
C LEU A 88 -4.98 3.80 -12.65
N SER A 89 -4.54 2.67 -13.19
CA SER A 89 -4.94 1.34 -12.69
C SER A 89 -4.47 1.07 -11.26
N PHE A 90 -3.40 1.71 -10.80
CA PHE A 90 -2.97 1.60 -9.39
C PHE A 90 -3.76 2.50 -8.43
N LEU A 91 -4.41 3.54 -8.94
CA LEU A 91 -5.11 4.51 -8.09
C LEU A 91 -6.20 3.87 -7.21
N PRO A 92 -7.09 2.98 -7.72
CA PRO A 92 -8.11 2.35 -6.90
C PRO A 92 -7.53 1.49 -5.77
N VAL A 93 -6.44 0.78 -6.07
CA VAL A 93 -5.75 -0.05 -5.07
C VAL A 93 -5.22 0.82 -3.93
N ILE A 94 -4.60 1.96 -4.27
CA ILE A 94 -4.08 2.91 -3.29
C ILE A 94 -5.21 3.50 -2.45
N VAL A 95 -6.30 3.97 -3.08
CA VAL A 95 -7.47 4.54 -2.37
C VAL A 95 -8.09 3.52 -1.42
N THR A 96 -8.29 2.28 -1.89
CA THR A 96 -8.84 1.19 -1.07
C THR A 96 -7.94 0.85 0.11
N LEU A 97 -6.62 0.80 -0.11
CA LEU A 97 -5.65 0.56 0.94
C LEU A 97 -5.72 1.65 2.02
N PHE A 98 -5.75 2.94 1.60
CA PHE A 98 -5.86 4.06 2.54
C PHE A 98 -7.17 4.05 3.31
N PHE A 99 -8.27 3.68 2.67
CA PHE A 99 -9.57 3.53 3.31
C PHE A 99 -9.51 2.49 4.44
N PHE A 100 -8.94 1.32 4.20
CA PHE A 100 -8.77 0.30 5.24
C PHE A 100 -7.80 0.72 6.34
N LEU A 101 -6.69 1.36 5.99
CA LEU A 101 -5.74 1.87 6.98
C LEU A 101 -6.38 2.95 7.87
N SER A 102 -7.20 3.83 7.30
CA SER A 102 -7.95 4.84 8.07
C SER A 102 -8.93 4.18 9.06
N ILE A 103 -9.65 3.15 8.64
CA ILE A 103 -10.54 2.38 9.55
C ILE A 103 -9.74 1.73 10.69
N LEU A 104 -8.56 1.17 10.39
CA LEU A 104 -7.69 0.56 11.39
C LEU A 104 -7.14 1.61 12.38
N GLU A 105 -6.82 2.80 11.91
CA GLU A 105 -6.37 3.91 12.73
C GLU A 105 -7.50 4.44 13.63
N ASP A 106 -8.67 4.70 13.06
CA ASP A 106 -9.86 5.19 13.79
C ASP A 106 -10.37 4.18 14.82
N SER A 107 -10.21 2.88 14.58
CA SER A 107 -10.56 1.84 15.55
C SER A 107 -9.65 1.81 16.78
N GLY A 108 -8.56 2.58 16.78
CA GLY A 108 -7.52 2.59 17.82
C GLY A 108 -6.66 1.32 17.84
N TYR A 109 -6.77 0.48 16.82
CA TYR A 109 -6.00 -0.76 16.71
C TYR A 109 -4.50 -0.50 16.60
N MET A 110 -4.12 0.56 15.87
CA MET A 110 -2.71 0.95 15.69
C MET A 110 -2.01 1.29 17.00
N ALA A 111 -2.71 1.95 17.94
CA ALA A 111 -2.14 2.26 19.26
C ALA A 111 -1.85 0.99 20.08
N ARG A 112 -2.70 -0.03 19.95
CA ARG A 112 -2.54 -1.34 20.63
C ARG A 112 -1.36 -2.12 20.05
N VAL A 113 -1.25 -2.14 18.73
CA VAL A 113 -0.11 -2.75 18.03
C VAL A 113 1.20 -2.07 18.44
N ALA A 114 1.23 -0.74 18.49
CA ALA A 114 2.39 0.02 18.93
C ALA A 114 2.83 -0.37 20.35
N PHE A 115 1.88 -0.57 21.27
CA PHE A 115 2.17 -0.99 22.63
C PHE A 115 2.77 -2.41 22.70
N VAL A 116 2.21 -3.35 21.95
CA VAL A 116 2.72 -4.75 21.91
C VAL A 116 4.11 -4.82 21.29
N MET A 117 4.31 -4.07 20.20
CA MET A 117 5.57 -4.06 19.47
C MET A 117 6.67 -3.23 20.13
N ASP A 118 6.32 -2.38 21.11
CA ASP A 118 7.30 -1.55 21.85
C ASP A 118 8.42 -2.41 22.47
N LYS A 119 8.06 -3.53 23.05
CA LYS A 119 9.04 -4.47 23.65
C LYS A 119 10.01 -5.06 22.63
N LEU A 120 9.54 -5.30 21.40
CA LEU A 120 10.37 -5.86 20.33
C LEU A 120 11.24 -4.77 19.70
N LEU A 121 10.68 -3.62 19.41
CA LEU A 121 11.37 -2.50 18.75
C LEU A 121 12.41 -1.84 19.64
N ARG A 122 12.22 -1.83 20.95
CA ARG A 122 13.24 -1.35 21.91
C ARG A 122 14.53 -2.16 21.86
N LYS A 123 14.49 -3.44 21.45
CA LYS A 123 15.70 -4.24 21.27
C LYS A 123 16.59 -3.75 20.13
N ILE A 124 15.98 -3.12 19.13
CA ILE A 124 16.70 -2.51 17.99
C ILE A 124 16.85 -0.99 18.15
N GLY A 125 16.50 -0.45 19.33
CA GLY A 125 16.68 0.97 19.66
C GLY A 125 15.62 1.91 19.11
N LEU A 126 14.45 1.40 18.68
CA LEU A 126 13.30 2.16 18.19
C LEU A 126 12.15 2.13 19.21
N SER A 127 11.33 3.18 19.22
CA SER A 127 10.10 3.19 20.01
C SER A 127 9.00 2.37 19.35
N GLY A 128 8.09 1.79 20.14
CA GLY A 128 6.95 1.02 19.63
C GLY A 128 6.04 1.81 18.70
N ARG A 129 6.00 3.13 18.84
CA ARG A 129 5.23 4.02 17.95
C ARG A 129 5.78 4.08 16.53
N SER A 130 7.06 3.76 16.33
CA SER A 130 7.68 3.73 14.99
C SER A 130 7.11 2.64 14.08
N ILE A 131 6.44 1.61 14.67
CA ILE A 131 5.84 0.54 13.90
C ILE A 131 4.70 1.05 12.99
N VAL A 132 3.94 2.06 13.43
CA VAL A 132 2.80 2.59 12.66
C VAL A 132 3.24 3.18 11.32
N PRO A 133 4.18 4.14 11.27
CA PRO A 133 4.73 4.61 9.99
C PRO A 133 5.35 3.50 9.14
N MET A 134 6.02 2.53 9.76
CA MET A 134 6.62 1.41 9.04
C MET A 134 5.56 0.52 8.40
N LEU A 135 4.47 0.21 9.10
CA LEU A 135 3.36 -0.57 8.56
C LEU A 135 2.65 0.14 7.40
N VAL A 136 2.40 1.42 7.56
CA VAL A 136 1.86 2.25 6.47
C VAL A 136 2.82 2.23 5.28
N GLY A 137 4.13 2.21 5.52
CA GLY A 137 5.19 2.13 4.51
C GLY A 137 5.15 0.85 3.65
N PHE A 138 4.63 -0.27 4.15
CA PHE A 138 4.39 -1.47 3.33
C PHE A 138 3.30 -1.25 2.27
N GLY A 139 2.31 -0.41 2.57
CA GLY A 139 1.31 -0.01 1.57
C GLY A 139 1.84 1.08 0.64
N CYS A 140 2.35 2.15 1.20
CA CYS A 140 2.92 3.27 0.45
C CYS A 140 3.96 4.02 1.27
N THR A 141 5.14 4.22 0.71
CA THR A 141 6.26 4.91 1.38
C THR A 141 5.93 6.36 1.75
N VAL A 142 5.18 7.08 0.91
CA VAL A 142 4.87 8.50 1.09
C VAL A 142 4.10 8.77 2.40
N PRO A 143 2.92 8.16 2.63
CA PRO A 143 2.22 8.36 3.89
C PRO A 143 2.94 7.74 5.09
N GLY A 144 3.73 6.68 4.89
CA GLY A 144 4.60 6.13 5.93
C GLY A 144 5.60 7.17 6.43
N VAL A 145 6.28 7.87 5.53
CA VAL A 145 7.18 8.98 5.88
C VAL A 145 6.42 10.14 6.51
N MET A 146 5.24 10.49 5.98
CA MET A 146 4.42 11.58 6.55
C MET A 146 3.95 11.24 7.98
N ALA A 147 3.53 10.00 8.23
CA ALA A 147 3.12 9.53 9.55
C ALA A 147 4.27 9.55 10.57
N SER A 148 5.53 9.46 10.13
CA SER A 148 6.68 9.55 11.02
C SER A 148 6.81 10.90 11.75
N ARG A 149 6.13 11.95 11.27
CA ARG A 149 6.08 13.27 11.92
C ARG A 149 5.41 13.23 13.30
N THR A 150 4.57 12.24 13.57
CA THR A 150 3.90 12.06 14.85
C THR A 150 4.82 11.49 15.94
N LEU A 151 6.03 11.06 15.58
CA LEU A 151 7.00 10.50 16.52
C LEU A 151 7.63 11.63 17.37
N PRO A 152 7.62 11.48 18.72
CA PRO A 152 8.13 12.50 19.62
C PRO A 152 9.66 12.58 19.61
N SER A 153 10.35 11.48 19.31
CA SER A 153 11.81 11.40 19.27
C SER A 153 12.35 11.72 17.88
N GLU A 154 13.23 12.71 17.80
CA GLU A 154 13.89 13.09 16.54
C GLU A 154 14.75 11.94 15.96
N ARG A 155 15.40 11.17 16.85
CA ARG A 155 16.18 9.99 16.47
C ARG A 155 15.29 8.93 15.84
N ASP A 156 14.18 8.58 16.49
CA ASP A 156 13.25 7.57 15.99
C ASP A 156 12.62 8.00 14.67
N ARG A 157 12.30 9.28 14.54
CA ARG A 157 11.77 9.86 13.29
C ARG A 157 12.77 9.72 12.15
N LYS A 158 14.03 10.11 12.34
CA LYS A 158 15.08 9.98 11.32
C LYS A 158 15.31 8.51 10.93
N MET A 159 15.41 7.62 11.91
CA MET A 159 15.57 6.19 11.66
C MET A 159 14.37 5.60 10.91
N THR A 160 13.17 5.94 11.29
CA THR A 160 11.94 5.46 10.62
C THR A 160 11.88 5.97 9.17
N ILE A 161 12.21 7.24 8.92
CA ILE A 161 12.26 7.81 7.55
C ILE A 161 13.30 7.09 6.70
N LEU A 162 14.45 6.73 7.26
CA LEU A 162 15.49 6.00 6.53
C LEU A 162 15.09 4.55 6.24
N LEU A 163 14.38 3.89 7.15
CA LEU A 163 13.97 2.50 7.01
C LEU A 163 12.74 2.32 6.11
N THR A 164 11.81 3.28 6.10
CA THR A 164 10.56 3.17 5.34
C THR A 164 10.77 2.93 3.82
N PRO A 165 11.72 3.58 3.11
CA PRO A 165 11.97 3.30 1.69
C PRO A 165 12.50 1.91 1.39
N PHE A 166 13.12 1.22 2.35
CA PHE A 166 13.56 -0.17 2.19
C PHE A 166 12.40 -1.16 2.26
N MET A 167 11.26 -0.75 2.81
CA MET A 167 10.04 -1.55 2.78
C MET A 167 9.46 -1.52 1.37
N SER A 168 9.38 -2.70 0.75
CA SER A 168 8.87 -2.83 -0.61
C SER A 168 7.35 -2.86 -0.60
N CYS A 169 6.74 -1.89 -1.26
CA CYS A 169 5.32 -1.95 -1.59
C CYS A 169 5.12 -2.72 -2.90
N SER A 170 3.89 -3.16 -3.16
CA SER A 170 3.54 -3.91 -4.37
C SER A 170 3.89 -3.18 -5.67
N ALA A 171 3.85 -1.85 -5.68
CA ALA A 171 4.20 -1.02 -6.84
C ALA A 171 5.71 -1.07 -7.20
N LYS A 172 6.58 -1.46 -6.28
CA LYS A 172 8.02 -1.61 -6.54
C LYS A 172 8.38 -2.97 -7.17
N LEU A 173 7.53 -3.98 -6.97
CA LEU A 173 7.80 -5.33 -7.49
C LEU A 173 7.96 -5.38 -9.02
N PRO A 174 7.11 -4.74 -9.84
CA PRO A 174 7.30 -4.68 -11.29
C PRO A 174 8.62 -4.02 -11.70
N ILE A 175 9.03 -2.98 -10.97
CA ILE A 175 10.30 -2.28 -11.22
C ILE A 175 11.47 -3.22 -10.94
N TYR A 176 11.45 -3.95 -9.84
CA TYR A 176 12.50 -4.92 -9.52
C TYR A 176 12.51 -6.07 -10.53
N ALA A 177 11.36 -6.57 -10.95
CA ALA A 177 11.25 -7.60 -11.97
C ALA A 177 11.86 -7.12 -13.31
N PHE A 178 11.56 -5.88 -13.72
CA PHE A 178 12.11 -5.29 -14.93
C PHE A 178 13.64 -5.16 -14.87
N PHE A 179 14.19 -4.63 -13.76
CA PHE A 179 15.63 -4.53 -13.60
C PHE A 179 16.29 -5.91 -13.55
N THR A 180 15.69 -6.87 -12.85
CA THR A 180 16.23 -8.24 -12.78
C THR A 180 16.24 -8.89 -14.15
N ALA A 181 15.18 -8.76 -14.92
CA ALA A 181 15.11 -9.28 -16.29
C ALA A 181 16.11 -8.58 -17.24
N ALA A 182 16.35 -7.28 -17.05
CA ALA A 182 17.29 -6.52 -17.88
C ALA A 182 18.75 -6.87 -17.57
N PHE A 183 19.12 -7.04 -16.30
CA PHE A 183 20.52 -7.29 -15.90
C PHE A 183 20.85 -8.78 -15.80
N PHE A 184 19.87 -9.65 -15.53
CA PHE A 184 20.06 -11.09 -15.36
C PHE A 184 19.11 -11.93 -16.22
N PRO A 185 19.20 -11.84 -17.57
CA PRO A 185 18.25 -12.50 -18.48
C PRO A 185 18.29 -14.04 -18.44
N LYS A 186 19.30 -14.64 -17.76
CA LYS A 186 19.49 -16.10 -17.70
C LYS A 186 19.13 -16.75 -16.36
N GLN A 187 18.64 -15.99 -15.36
CA GLN A 187 18.34 -16.50 -14.02
C GLN A 187 16.91 -16.17 -13.55
N GLY A 188 16.04 -15.68 -14.44
CA GLY A 188 14.62 -15.43 -14.17
C GLY A 188 13.73 -16.51 -14.73
#